data_f1038b98713a80f10f83c84e12f9fc1a
#
_entry.id   f1038b98713a80f10f83c84e12f9fc1a
#
_cell.length_a   1.000
_cell.length_b   1.000
_cell.length_c   1.000
_cell.angle_alpha   90.00
_cell.angle_beta   90.00
_cell.angle_gamma   90.00
#
_symmetry.space_group_name_H-M   'P 1'
#
loop_
_entity.id
_entity.type
_entity.pdbx_description
1 polymer ?
#
loop_
_entity_poly.entity_id
_entity_poly.type
_entity_poly.pdbx_seq_one_letter_code
_entity_poly.pdbx_strand_id
1 'polypeptide(L)'
;AASTGPAASREAPEPPPDDVFVDERLPQSSLDRVLAIRSLSADLEQGCRNGGLMGEMIELQRLRTSHLPLLLRSYVSIPPDHRAEVFRETGRSASYLLNERLDKILGRLHEMSRQLARGNLDQFTQNIRFVDMNYGSNGPFD
;
A
#
# COMPACT_ATOMS: atom_id res chain seq x y z
N ALA A 1 28.86 -8.41 -33.23
CA ALA A 1 28.39 -8.40 -32.92
C ALA A 1 27.89 -8.41 -32.15
N ALA A 2 27.94 -8.28 -32.10
CA ALA A 2 27.37 -8.41 -31.53
C ALA A 2 26.88 -8.16 -30.77
N SER A 3 26.89 -8.04 -30.77
CA SER A 3 26.24 -7.99 -30.11
C SER A 3 25.56 -7.94 -29.66
N THR A 4 25.71 -7.77 -29.81
CA THR A 4 24.97 -7.73 -29.53
C THR A 4 24.39 -8.06 -28.99
N GLY A 5 24.30 -8.03 -29.00
CA GLY A 5 23.51 -8.43 -28.61
C GLY A 5 23.16 -8.56 -27.56
N PRO A 6 23.37 -8.78 -27.35
CA PRO A 6 23.00 -9.08 -26.40
C PRO A 6 22.44 -8.30 -25.64
N ALA A 7 22.72 -7.74 -25.74
CA ALA A 7 22.33 -7.01 -24.96
C ALA A 7 21.06 -7.00 -24.78
N ALA A 8 20.85 -6.82 -25.43
CA ALA A 8 19.73 -6.72 -25.30
C ALA A 8 19.03 -7.46 -24.61
N SER A 9 19.27 -7.99 -24.69
CA SER A 9 18.63 -8.72 -24.18
C SER A 9 18.21 -8.41 -23.06
N ARG A 10 18.55 -8.10 -22.86
CA ARG A 10 18.27 -7.93 -21.93
C ARG A 10 17.29 -7.48 -21.76
N GLU A 11 17.02 -7.29 -22.20
CA GLU A 11 16.27 -6.96 -22.06
C GLU A 11 15.30 -7.32 -21.90
N ALA A 12 15.14 -7.98 -22.14
CA ALA A 12 13.91 -8.24 -21.88
C ALA A 12 13.71 -8.56 -20.58
N PRO A 13 13.89 -7.78 -19.90
CA PRO A 13 13.67 -7.97 -18.56
C PRO A 13 12.27 -8.17 -18.26
N GLU A 14 12.04 -8.60 -17.12
CA GLU A 14 10.73 -8.62 -16.60
C GLU A 14 10.13 -7.26 -16.65
N PRO A 15 8.83 -7.19 -16.89
CA PRO A 15 8.16 -5.92 -16.79
C PRO A 15 8.32 -5.34 -15.40
N PRO A 16 8.30 -4.03 -15.27
CA PRO A 16 8.37 -3.43 -13.96
C PRO A 16 7.24 -3.93 -13.09
N PRO A 17 7.45 -3.98 -11.77
CA PRO A 17 6.39 -4.41 -10.89
C PRO A 17 5.10 -3.64 -11.05
N ASP A 18 5.20 -2.40 -11.53
CA ASP A 18 4.03 -1.55 -11.68
C ASP A 18 3.13 -1.96 -12.84
N ASP A 19 3.61 -2.80 -13.74
CA ASP A 19 2.80 -3.19 -14.89
C ASP A 19 1.50 -3.85 -14.47
N VAL A 20 1.54 -4.64 -13.40
CA VAL A 20 0.35 -5.35 -12.96
C VAL A 20 -0.70 -4.38 -12.43
N PHE A 21 -0.29 -3.21 -11.98
CA PHE A 21 -1.23 -2.24 -11.42
C PHE A 21 -2.11 -1.59 -12.47
N VAL A 22 -1.72 -1.68 -13.73
CA VAL A 22 -2.49 -1.11 -14.84
C VAL A 22 -2.93 -2.18 -15.83
N ASP A 23 -2.94 -3.42 -15.40
CA ASP A 23 -3.32 -4.54 -16.25
C ASP A 23 -4.80 -4.45 -16.59
N GLU A 24 -5.11 -4.55 -17.87
CA GLU A 24 -6.49 -4.41 -18.35
C GLU A 24 -7.40 -5.52 -17.86
N ARG A 25 -6.84 -6.64 -17.44
CA ARG A 25 -7.64 -7.75 -16.95
C ARG A 25 -8.21 -7.51 -15.56
N LEU A 26 -7.73 -6.48 -14.88
CA LEU A 26 -8.26 -6.13 -13.57
C LEU A 26 -9.59 -5.38 -13.73
N PRO A 27 -10.62 -5.76 -12.95
CA PRO A 27 -11.87 -5.00 -12.98
C PRO A 27 -11.65 -3.55 -12.54
N GLN A 28 -12.47 -2.66 -13.06
CA GLN A 28 -12.36 -1.24 -12.72
C GLN A 28 -12.50 -1.02 -11.21
N SER A 29 -13.43 -1.75 -10.59
CA SER A 29 -13.61 -1.63 -9.13
C SER A 29 -12.35 -2.03 -8.37
N SER A 30 -11.60 -3.00 -8.90
CA SER A 30 -10.33 -3.40 -8.29
C SER A 30 -9.26 -2.36 -8.52
N LEU A 31 -9.21 -1.79 -9.71
CA LEU A 31 -8.24 -0.73 -10.01
C LEU A 31 -8.44 0.47 -9.11
N ASP A 32 -9.70 0.83 -8.85
CA ASP A 32 -9.99 1.95 -7.95
C ASP A 32 -9.42 1.69 -6.56
N ARG A 33 -9.57 0.46 -6.08
CA ARG A 33 -9.04 0.07 -4.79
C ARG A 33 -7.52 0.06 -4.77
N VAL A 34 -6.91 -0.42 -5.85
CA VAL A 34 -5.45 -0.45 -5.97
C VAL A 34 -4.88 0.97 -5.94
N LEU A 35 -5.52 1.89 -6.65
CA LEU A 35 -5.06 3.28 -6.65
C LEU A 35 -5.18 3.89 -5.26
N ALA A 36 -6.26 3.59 -4.55
CA ALA A 36 -6.44 4.08 -3.18
C ALA A 36 -5.37 3.50 -2.26
N ILE A 37 -5.08 2.21 -2.40
CA ILE A 37 -4.05 1.56 -1.60
C ILE A 37 -2.69 2.20 -1.85
N ARG A 38 -2.34 2.41 -3.11
CA ARG A 38 -1.04 2.97 -3.45
C ARG A 38 -0.89 4.40 -2.94
N SER A 39 -1.94 5.19 -3.07
CA SER A 39 -1.90 6.58 -2.61
C SER A 39 -1.75 6.64 -1.09
N LEU A 40 -2.57 5.87 -0.39
CA LEU A 40 -2.53 5.86 1.07
C LEU A 40 -1.22 5.28 1.59
N SER A 41 -0.71 4.24 0.93
CA SER A 41 0.58 3.65 1.31
C SER A 41 1.72 4.64 1.19
N ALA A 42 1.73 5.43 0.11
CA ALA A 42 2.78 6.42 -0.08
C ALA A 42 2.75 7.46 1.02
N ASP A 43 1.55 7.93 1.36
CA ASP A 43 1.40 8.92 2.43
C ASP A 43 1.85 8.33 3.77
N LEU A 44 1.49 7.08 4.03
CA LEU A 44 1.87 6.42 5.27
C LEU A 44 3.37 6.17 5.35
N GLU A 45 4.00 5.79 4.22
CA GLU A 45 5.45 5.61 4.22
C GLU A 45 6.15 6.88 4.62
N GLN A 46 5.68 8.01 4.09
CA GLN A 46 6.27 9.30 4.44
C GLN A 46 6.06 9.60 5.92
N GLY A 47 4.85 9.39 6.44
CA GLY A 47 4.56 9.63 7.84
C GLY A 47 5.35 8.74 8.77
N CYS A 48 5.50 7.46 8.42
CA CYS A 48 6.27 6.52 9.23
C CYS A 48 7.75 6.85 9.21
N ARG A 49 8.26 7.30 8.07
CA ARG A 49 9.65 7.71 7.95
C ARG A 49 9.92 8.89 8.87
N ASN A 50 9.03 9.87 8.86
CA ASN A 50 9.18 11.07 9.69
C ASN A 50 9.06 10.73 11.18
N GLY A 51 8.22 9.75 11.51
CA GLY A 51 7.98 9.36 12.89
C GLY A 51 8.90 8.27 13.42
N GLY A 52 9.78 7.74 12.59
CA GLY A 52 10.69 6.69 13.03
C GLY A 52 10.02 5.35 13.26
N LEU A 53 8.90 5.09 12.63
CA LEU A 53 8.14 3.84 12.80
C LEU A 53 8.65 2.81 11.81
N MET A 54 9.75 2.16 12.14
CA MET A 54 10.43 1.27 11.20
C MET A 54 9.67 -0.02 10.94
N GLY A 55 9.00 -0.57 11.94
CA GLY A 55 8.22 -1.79 11.73
C GLY A 55 7.10 -1.59 10.73
N GLU A 56 6.37 -0.50 10.88
CA GLU A 56 5.31 -0.14 9.96
C GLU A 56 5.86 0.17 8.58
N MET A 57 7.02 0.80 8.52
CA MET A 57 7.67 1.09 7.27
C MET A 57 7.99 -0.18 6.50
N ILE A 58 8.49 -1.19 7.20
CA ILE A 58 8.80 -2.49 6.59
C ILE A 58 7.52 -3.16 6.10
N GLU A 59 6.46 -3.09 6.88
CA GLU A 59 5.18 -3.65 6.48
C GLU A 59 4.67 -3.00 5.20
N LEU A 60 4.76 -1.68 5.11
CA LEU A 60 4.31 -0.95 3.93
C LEU A 60 5.17 -1.28 2.71
N GLN A 61 6.47 -1.42 2.90
CA GLN A 61 7.36 -1.77 1.80
C GLN A 61 7.04 -3.16 1.27
N ARG A 62 6.78 -4.11 2.15
CA ARG A 62 6.42 -5.46 1.74
C ARG A 62 5.08 -5.47 1.01
N LEU A 63 4.14 -4.67 1.47
CA LEU A 63 2.87 -4.57 0.78
C LEU A 63 3.08 -4.09 -0.65
N ARG A 64 3.85 -3.03 -0.81
CA ARG A 64 4.08 -2.41 -2.11
C ARG A 64 4.88 -3.29 -3.05
N THR A 65 5.91 -3.96 -2.54
CA THR A 65 6.85 -4.68 -3.39
C THR A 65 6.50 -6.15 -3.59
N SER A 66 5.73 -6.73 -2.68
CA SER A 66 5.45 -8.16 -2.72
C SER A 66 3.97 -8.50 -2.65
N HIS A 67 3.33 -8.10 -1.58
CA HIS A 67 1.99 -8.63 -1.30
C HIS A 67 0.96 -8.16 -2.32
N LEU A 68 0.95 -6.88 -2.62
CA LEU A 68 -0.03 -6.34 -3.57
C LEU A 68 0.23 -6.83 -5.00
N PRO A 69 1.47 -6.73 -5.52
CA PRO A 69 1.70 -7.25 -6.87
C PRO A 69 1.40 -8.74 -6.99
N LEU A 70 1.76 -9.51 -5.98
CA LEU A 70 1.52 -10.96 -6.02
C LEU A 70 0.03 -11.27 -6.05
N LEU A 71 -0.75 -10.58 -5.24
CA LEU A 71 -2.20 -10.75 -5.23
C LEU A 71 -2.79 -10.44 -6.61
N LEU A 72 -2.37 -9.32 -7.20
CA LEU A 72 -2.91 -8.92 -8.49
C LEU A 72 -2.48 -9.88 -9.60
N ARG A 73 -1.23 -10.32 -9.59
CA ARG A 73 -0.76 -11.27 -10.58
C ARG A 73 -1.49 -12.60 -10.48
N SER A 74 -1.78 -13.04 -9.25
CA SER A 74 -2.49 -14.29 -9.09
C SER A 74 -3.91 -14.19 -9.67
N TYR A 75 -4.53 -13.03 -9.57
CA TYR A 75 -5.84 -12.83 -10.15
C TYR A 75 -5.78 -12.85 -11.69
N VAL A 76 -4.87 -12.06 -12.27
CA VAL A 76 -4.82 -11.97 -13.73
C VAL A 76 -4.34 -13.27 -14.36
N SER A 77 -3.71 -14.13 -13.59
CA SER A 77 -3.26 -15.42 -14.08
C SER A 77 -4.38 -16.45 -14.20
N ILE A 78 -5.56 -16.19 -13.63
CA ILE A 78 -6.67 -17.12 -13.76
C ILE A 78 -7.19 -17.06 -15.20
N PRO A 79 -7.13 -18.16 -15.94
CA PRO A 79 -7.67 -18.13 -17.29
C PRO A 79 -9.16 -17.82 -17.25
N PRO A 80 -9.67 -17.06 -18.21
CA PRO A 80 -11.10 -16.73 -18.20
C PRO A 80 -12.00 -17.97 -18.16
N ASP A 81 -11.56 -19.06 -18.79
CA ASP A 81 -12.36 -20.27 -18.82
C ASP A 81 -12.47 -20.93 -17.45
N HIS A 82 -11.58 -20.61 -16.54
CA HIS A 82 -11.55 -21.25 -15.21
C HIS A 82 -12.15 -20.38 -14.12
N ARG A 83 -12.66 -19.20 -14.46
CA ARG A 83 -13.25 -18.35 -13.44
C ARG A 83 -14.51 -18.91 -12.86
N ALA A 84 -15.24 -19.68 -13.66
CA ALA A 84 -16.43 -20.34 -13.17
C ALA A 84 -16.11 -21.37 -12.10
N GLU A 85 -14.92 -21.96 -12.17
CA GLU A 85 -14.50 -22.93 -11.16
C GLU A 85 -14.27 -22.26 -9.81
N VAL A 86 -13.71 -21.04 -9.82
CA VAL A 86 -13.56 -20.28 -8.58
C VAL A 86 -14.91 -20.09 -7.91
N PHE A 87 -15.91 -19.72 -8.70
CA PHE A 87 -17.25 -19.54 -8.15
C PHE A 87 -17.80 -20.85 -7.57
N ARG A 88 -17.62 -21.96 -8.30
CA ARG A 88 -18.11 -23.25 -7.82
C ARG A 88 -17.45 -23.67 -6.52
N GLU A 89 -16.15 -23.38 -6.37
CA GLU A 89 -15.42 -23.83 -5.18
C GLU A 89 -15.65 -22.91 -3.98
N THR A 90 -15.79 -21.61 -4.22
CA THR A 90 -15.84 -20.65 -3.12
C THR A 90 -17.21 -20.03 -2.90
N GLY A 91 -18.11 -20.18 -3.87
CA GLY A 91 -19.40 -19.52 -3.83
C GLY A 91 -19.36 -18.04 -4.21
N ARG A 92 -18.20 -17.54 -4.61
CA ARG A 92 -18.01 -16.13 -4.93
C ARG A 92 -17.15 -16.00 -6.17
N SER A 93 -17.35 -14.89 -6.89
CA SER A 93 -16.55 -14.65 -8.08
C SER A 93 -15.12 -14.30 -7.70
N ALA A 94 -14.22 -14.52 -8.65
CA ALA A 94 -12.82 -14.17 -8.43
C ALA A 94 -12.65 -12.68 -8.17
N SER A 95 -13.40 -11.84 -8.89
CA SER A 95 -13.31 -10.39 -8.69
C SER A 95 -13.85 -9.99 -7.31
N TYR A 96 -14.88 -10.66 -6.84
CA TYR A 96 -15.38 -10.38 -5.49
C TYR A 96 -14.31 -10.72 -4.45
N LEU A 97 -13.66 -11.87 -4.59
CA LEU A 97 -12.62 -12.28 -3.66
C LEU A 97 -11.45 -11.33 -3.69
N LEU A 98 -11.06 -10.90 -4.89
CA LEU A 98 -9.99 -9.92 -5.03
C LEU A 98 -10.33 -8.64 -4.29
N ASN A 99 -11.52 -8.10 -4.55
CA ASN A 99 -11.93 -6.84 -3.93
C ASN A 99 -12.03 -6.96 -2.42
N GLU A 100 -12.47 -8.13 -1.94
CA GLU A 100 -12.53 -8.36 -0.50
C GLU A 100 -11.14 -8.28 0.13
N ARG A 101 -10.14 -8.87 -0.53
CA ARG A 101 -8.77 -8.80 -0.04
C ARG A 101 -8.21 -7.40 -0.12
N LEU A 102 -8.51 -6.69 -1.20
CA LEU A 102 -8.07 -5.30 -1.34
C LEU A 102 -8.69 -4.42 -0.25
N ASP A 103 -9.95 -4.67 0.08
CA ASP A 103 -10.60 -3.92 1.15
C ASP A 103 -9.97 -4.22 2.51
N LYS A 104 -9.51 -5.44 2.74
CA LYS A 104 -8.80 -5.76 3.97
C LYS A 104 -7.49 -5.00 4.06
N ILE A 105 -6.78 -4.89 2.94
CA ILE A 105 -5.56 -4.11 2.90
C ILE A 105 -5.85 -2.64 3.22
N LEU A 106 -6.89 -2.09 2.59
CA LEU A 106 -7.29 -0.71 2.85
C LEU A 106 -7.64 -0.51 4.32
N GLY A 107 -8.35 -1.46 4.92
CA GLY A 107 -8.69 -1.38 6.33
C GLY A 107 -7.46 -1.31 7.20
N ARG A 108 -6.45 -2.13 6.89
CA ARG A 108 -5.20 -2.10 7.63
C ARG A 108 -4.48 -0.77 7.49
N LEU A 109 -4.46 -0.23 6.26
CA LEU A 109 -3.81 1.06 6.03
C LEU A 109 -4.54 2.19 6.75
N HIS A 110 -5.86 2.17 6.78
CA HIS A 110 -6.61 3.17 7.52
C HIS A 110 -6.34 3.07 9.01
N GLU A 111 -6.18 1.86 9.52
CA GLU A 111 -5.83 1.70 10.93
C GLU A 111 -4.45 2.27 11.24
N MET A 112 -3.47 2.00 10.37
CA MET A 112 -2.15 2.58 10.53
C MET A 112 -2.20 4.10 10.48
N SER A 113 -3.03 4.63 9.60
CA SER A 113 -3.20 6.08 9.50
C SER A 113 -3.74 6.67 10.80
N ARG A 114 -4.72 5.99 11.40
CA ARG A 114 -5.27 6.45 12.67
C ARG A 114 -4.25 6.39 13.79
N GLN A 115 -3.45 5.32 13.81
CA GLN A 115 -2.41 5.18 14.84
C GLN A 115 -1.34 6.25 14.68
N LEU A 116 -0.96 6.54 13.46
CA LEU A 116 0.04 7.58 13.20
C LEU A 116 -0.49 8.94 13.60
N ALA A 117 -1.74 9.24 13.26
CA ALA A 117 -2.36 10.51 13.63
C ALA A 117 -2.45 10.67 15.13
N ARG A 118 -2.79 9.58 15.85
CA ARG A 118 -2.87 9.64 17.30
C ARG A 118 -1.49 9.88 17.91
N GLY A 119 -0.47 9.21 17.39
CA GLY A 119 0.89 9.43 17.86
C GLY A 119 1.33 10.86 17.66
N ASN A 120 1.02 11.43 16.51
CA ASN A 120 1.37 12.82 16.21
C ASN A 120 0.64 13.78 17.13
N LEU A 121 -0.62 13.51 17.42
CA LEU A 121 -1.40 14.35 18.32
C LEU A 121 -0.85 14.28 19.72
N ASP A 122 -0.51 13.08 20.20
CA ASP A 122 0.07 12.92 21.53
C ASP A 122 1.38 13.69 21.66
N GLN A 123 2.21 13.63 20.63
CA GLN A 123 3.49 14.33 20.64
C GLN A 123 3.29 15.83 20.66
N PHE A 124 2.34 16.31 19.88
CA PHE A 124 2.02 17.74 19.87
C PHE A 124 1.53 18.18 21.24
N THR A 125 0.68 17.39 21.87
CA THR A 125 0.16 17.70 23.18
C THR A 125 1.29 17.74 24.23
N GLN A 126 2.22 16.79 24.13
CA GLN A 126 3.36 16.78 25.04
C GLN A 126 4.24 18.02 24.85
N ASN A 127 4.43 18.44 23.60
CA ASN A 127 5.23 19.61 23.30
C ASN A 127 4.56 20.88 23.82
N ILE A 128 3.24 20.95 23.74
CA ILE A 128 2.50 22.07 24.31
C ILE A 128 2.74 22.15 25.80
N ARG A 129 2.64 21.02 26.50
CA ARG A 129 2.88 20.99 27.94
C ARG A 129 4.29 21.42 28.28
N PHE A 130 5.26 20.95 27.49
CA PHE A 130 6.63 21.30 27.72
C PHE A 130 6.83 22.81 27.61
N VAL A 131 6.27 23.40 26.57
CA VAL A 131 6.38 24.85 26.36
C VAL A 131 5.71 25.59 27.51
N ASP A 132 4.52 25.16 27.90
CA ASP A 132 3.81 25.79 28.99
C ASP A 132 4.60 25.75 30.29
N MET A 133 5.22 24.59 30.56
CA MET A 133 5.98 24.44 31.79
C MET A 133 7.25 25.28 31.80
N ASN A 134 7.86 25.50 30.65
CA ASN A 134 9.13 26.21 30.59
C ASN A 134 9.02 27.67 30.24
N TYR A 135 7.93 28.07 29.60
CA TYR A 135 7.82 29.44 29.10
C TYR A 135 6.49 30.09 29.41
N GLY A 136 5.43 29.29 29.43
CA GLY A 136 4.10 29.81 29.27
C GLY A 136 3.62 30.69 30.38
N SER A 137 3.22 30.05 31.49
CA SER A 137 2.53 30.80 32.52
C SER A 137 3.43 31.79 33.24
N ASN A 138 4.73 31.63 33.11
CA ASN A 138 5.67 32.53 33.76
C ASN A 138 6.18 33.57 32.81
N GLY A 139 5.71 33.56 31.59
CA GLY A 139 6.25 34.45 30.60
C GLY A 139 5.54 35.79 30.57
N PRO A 140 6.06 36.67 29.78
CA PRO A 140 5.43 37.96 29.61
C PRO A 140 4.11 37.90 28.87
N PHE A 141 3.75 36.74 28.42
CA PHE A 141 2.49 36.58 27.71
C PHE A 141 1.30 36.36 28.62
N ASP A 142 1.53 36.30 29.88
CA ASP A 142 0.46 36.11 30.83
C ASP A 142 -0.46 37.29 30.92
#